data_d9bbf0a9f4cfb269f86b82d0b937e07c
#
_entry.id   d9bbf0a9f4cfb269f86b82d0b937e07c
#
_cell.length_a   1.000
_cell.length_b   1.000
_cell.length_c   1.000
_cell.angle_alpha   90.00
_cell.angle_beta   90.00
_cell.angle_gamma   90.00
#
_symmetry.space_group_name_H-M   'P 1'
#
loop_
_entity.id
_entity.type
_entity.pdbx_description
1 polymer ?
#
loop_
_entity_poly.entity_id
_entity_poly.type
_entity_poly.pdbx_seq_one_letter_code
_entity_poly.pdbx_strand_id
1 'polypeptide(L)'
;ALANNITISGIVSDVYSISNNFNLEEKAIVSRNIYIMSGATNLSGQVSRDAYISTRDLSFGEDAKEVIKGDLNYSSYNEVELDEGVVSGEVNFKQFENSVQSIGTIVLNIVYSAVVSLVFSVAIILVSLWFAPKFKDRAAEIVEKKNLSAFGFGLLVFFGGILAALILLLFTYGFGASIGVFLVAIVIMAYIASSTVFSMSIGALIAKKIKSEKIGIYVLFALLVVLALNLIGYIPYIGGPIKFIASIVGLGILCINAYKRKDLVSGKTE
;
A
#
# COMPACT_ATOMS: atom_id res chain seq x y z
N ALA A 1 -20.41 -13.85 -7.56
CA ALA A 1 -19.86 -14.95 -6.77
C ALA A 1 -18.38 -14.74 -6.52
N LEU A 2 -17.87 -15.23 -5.39
CA LEU A 2 -16.46 -15.23 -5.03
C LEU A 2 -16.12 -16.65 -4.56
N ALA A 3 -15.28 -17.38 -5.29
CA ALA A 3 -14.90 -18.75 -4.96
C ALA A 3 -13.60 -19.17 -5.68
N ASN A 4 -13.03 -20.31 -5.29
CA ASN A 4 -11.86 -20.86 -5.98
C ASN A 4 -12.25 -21.38 -7.37
N ASN A 5 -13.33 -22.16 -7.44
CA ASN A 5 -13.90 -22.68 -8.69
C ASN A 5 -15.37 -22.30 -8.77
N ILE A 6 -15.80 -21.80 -9.93
CA ILE A 6 -17.19 -21.49 -10.23
C ILE A 6 -17.58 -22.20 -11.51
N THR A 7 -18.62 -22.99 -11.44
CA THR A 7 -19.21 -23.67 -12.62
C THR A 7 -20.67 -23.29 -12.70
N ILE A 8 -21.10 -22.89 -13.89
CA ILE A 8 -22.50 -22.58 -14.20
C ILE A 8 -22.99 -23.63 -15.20
N SER A 9 -24.05 -24.36 -14.82
CA SER A 9 -24.65 -25.44 -15.62
C SER A 9 -26.11 -25.18 -16.02
N GLY A 10 -26.70 -24.05 -15.55
CA GLY A 10 -28.09 -23.70 -15.79
C GLY A 10 -28.29 -22.32 -16.39
N ILE A 11 -29.52 -21.81 -16.32
CA ILE A 11 -29.89 -20.50 -16.87
C ILE A 11 -29.76 -19.47 -15.75
N VAL A 12 -28.99 -18.41 -16.00
CA VAL A 12 -28.79 -17.27 -15.09
C VAL A 12 -28.99 -15.95 -15.85
N SER A 13 -29.33 -14.89 -15.11
CA SER A 13 -29.58 -13.58 -15.75
C SER A 13 -28.26 -12.85 -16.03
N ASP A 14 -27.58 -12.38 -15.00
CA ASP A 14 -26.26 -11.75 -15.08
C ASP A 14 -25.28 -12.53 -14.22
N VAL A 15 -24.02 -12.53 -14.63
CA VAL A 15 -22.94 -13.16 -13.86
C VAL A 15 -21.91 -12.12 -13.47
N TYR A 16 -21.61 -12.05 -12.17
CA TYR A 16 -20.47 -11.30 -11.61
C TYR A 16 -19.62 -12.28 -10.82
N SER A 17 -18.42 -12.54 -11.29
CA SER A 17 -17.55 -13.61 -10.76
C SER A 17 -16.12 -13.14 -10.52
N ILE A 18 -15.59 -13.54 -9.37
CA ILE A 18 -14.15 -13.51 -9.08
C ILE A 18 -13.75 -14.90 -8.63
N SER A 19 -12.83 -15.57 -9.35
CA SER A 19 -12.46 -16.96 -9.08
C SER A 19 -11.04 -17.28 -9.58
N ASN A 20 -10.48 -18.43 -9.20
CA ASN A 20 -9.31 -18.96 -9.87
C ASN A 20 -9.70 -19.61 -11.19
N ASN A 21 -10.76 -20.42 -11.18
CA ASN A 21 -11.27 -21.07 -12.37
C ASN A 21 -12.75 -20.75 -12.53
N PHE A 22 -13.14 -20.34 -13.73
CA PHE A 22 -14.53 -20.12 -14.12
C PHE A 22 -14.87 -21.02 -15.32
N ASN A 23 -15.97 -21.75 -15.22
CA ASN A 23 -16.45 -22.62 -16.27
C ASN A 23 -17.93 -22.38 -16.54
N LEU A 24 -18.28 -22.03 -17.77
CA LEU A 24 -19.63 -21.98 -18.27
C LEU A 24 -19.87 -23.25 -19.11
N GLU A 25 -20.65 -24.19 -18.58
CA GLU A 25 -20.92 -25.46 -19.25
C GLU A 25 -21.74 -25.26 -20.52
N GLU A 26 -21.65 -26.21 -21.46
CA GLU A 26 -22.26 -26.16 -22.81
C GLU A 26 -23.78 -25.88 -22.78
N LYS A 27 -24.49 -26.40 -21.78
CA LYS A 27 -25.95 -26.20 -21.64
C LYS A 27 -26.32 -24.94 -20.84
N ALA A 28 -25.34 -24.21 -20.31
CA ALA A 28 -25.58 -23.02 -19.54
C ALA A 28 -25.91 -21.83 -20.45
N ILE A 29 -26.83 -20.99 -19.97
CA ILE A 29 -27.24 -19.76 -20.67
C ILE A 29 -27.17 -18.60 -19.73
N VAL A 30 -26.37 -17.60 -20.06
CA VAL A 30 -26.40 -16.30 -19.43
C VAL A 30 -27.31 -15.39 -20.27
N SER A 31 -28.49 -15.07 -19.76
CA SER A 31 -29.52 -14.35 -20.52
C SER A 31 -29.16 -12.87 -20.77
N ARG A 32 -28.19 -12.33 -20.07
CA ARG A 32 -27.70 -10.94 -20.21
C ARG A 32 -26.17 -10.90 -20.24
N ASN A 33 -25.56 -10.11 -19.38
CA ASN A 33 -24.14 -9.85 -19.42
C ASN A 33 -23.35 -10.77 -18.46
N ILE A 34 -22.08 -10.99 -18.80
CA ILE A 34 -21.16 -11.71 -17.93
C ILE A 34 -19.95 -10.83 -17.60
N TYR A 35 -19.60 -10.76 -16.31
CA TYR A 35 -18.45 -10.03 -15.79
C TYR A 35 -17.57 -11.00 -14.99
N ILE A 36 -16.42 -11.35 -15.52
CA ILE A 36 -15.52 -12.35 -14.94
C ILE A 36 -14.15 -11.74 -14.67
N MET A 37 -13.63 -12.01 -13.47
CA MET A 37 -12.22 -11.87 -13.15
C MET A 37 -11.73 -13.23 -12.65
N SER A 38 -10.81 -13.87 -13.39
CA SER A 38 -10.38 -15.24 -13.05
C SER A 38 -8.92 -15.51 -13.43
N GLY A 39 -8.38 -16.62 -12.92
CA GLY A 39 -7.11 -17.17 -13.39
C GLY A 39 -7.27 -17.85 -14.74
N ALA A 40 -8.29 -18.71 -14.87
CA ALA A 40 -8.67 -19.34 -16.11
C ALA A 40 -10.18 -19.27 -16.32
N THR A 41 -10.60 -19.00 -17.55
CA THR A 41 -12.02 -18.95 -17.96
C THR A 41 -12.24 -19.87 -19.14
N ASN A 42 -13.20 -20.79 -19.00
CA ASN A 42 -13.70 -21.59 -20.09
C ASN A 42 -15.17 -21.28 -20.37
N LEU A 43 -15.50 -20.96 -21.62
CA LEU A 43 -16.86 -20.64 -22.07
C LEU A 43 -17.30 -21.64 -23.10
N SER A 44 -18.13 -22.61 -22.70
CA SER A 44 -18.76 -23.57 -23.60
C SER A 44 -20.26 -23.30 -23.80
N GLY A 45 -20.88 -22.57 -22.87
CA GLY A 45 -22.29 -22.18 -22.91
C GLY A 45 -22.52 -20.85 -23.59
N GLN A 46 -23.77 -20.38 -23.59
CA GLN A 46 -24.20 -19.19 -24.33
C GLN A 46 -24.31 -17.94 -23.44
N VAL A 47 -23.83 -16.80 -23.92
CA VAL A 47 -24.02 -15.47 -23.36
C VAL A 47 -24.84 -14.63 -24.33
N SER A 48 -26.05 -14.23 -23.93
CA SER A 48 -27.02 -13.58 -24.84
C SER A 48 -26.72 -12.11 -25.11
N ARG A 49 -25.81 -11.49 -24.36
CA ARG A 49 -25.33 -10.11 -24.55
C ARG A 49 -23.81 -10.07 -24.43
N ASP A 50 -23.30 -9.03 -23.76
CA ASP A 50 -21.87 -8.72 -23.74
C ASP A 50 -21.11 -9.51 -22.67
N ALA A 51 -19.86 -9.83 -23.00
CA ALA A 51 -18.93 -10.46 -22.09
C ALA A 51 -17.77 -9.51 -21.75
N TYR A 52 -17.54 -9.30 -20.46
CA TYR A 52 -16.43 -8.53 -19.91
C TYR A 52 -15.55 -9.46 -19.08
N ILE A 53 -14.39 -9.82 -19.60
CA ILE A 53 -13.55 -10.90 -19.05
C ILE A 53 -12.15 -10.39 -18.79
N SER A 54 -11.68 -10.58 -17.57
CA SER A 54 -10.30 -10.36 -17.18
C SER A 54 -9.73 -11.68 -16.67
N THR A 55 -8.90 -12.33 -17.49
CA THR A 55 -8.42 -13.69 -17.21
C THR A 55 -7.00 -13.88 -17.73
N ARG A 56 -6.24 -14.79 -17.09
CA ARG A 56 -4.93 -15.19 -17.63
C ARG A 56 -5.08 -16.02 -18.87
N ASP A 57 -5.96 -17.00 -18.80
CA ASP A 57 -6.20 -17.96 -19.86
C ASP A 57 -7.69 -17.95 -20.18
N LEU A 58 -8.04 -17.64 -21.44
CA LEU A 58 -9.39 -17.69 -21.97
C LEU A 58 -9.47 -18.84 -22.98
N SER A 59 -10.45 -19.70 -22.83
CA SER A 59 -10.74 -20.79 -23.77
C SER A 59 -12.24 -20.88 -24.04
N PHE A 60 -12.56 -21.43 -25.22
CA PHE A 60 -13.92 -21.72 -25.63
C PHE A 60 -14.05 -23.24 -25.83
N GLY A 61 -15.27 -23.77 -25.75
CA GLY A 61 -15.52 -25.18 -25.98
C GLY A 61 -15.16 -25.62 -27.41
N GLU A 62 -14.86 -26.90 -27.60
CA GLU A 62 -14.66 -27.48 -28.94
C GLU A 62 -15.95 -27.29 -29.75
N ASP A 63 -15.83 -26.85 -31.01
CA ASP A 63 -16.96 -26.54 -31.91
C ASP A 63 -17.94 -25.47 -31.41
N ALA A 64 -17.51 -24.60 -30.49
CA ALA A 64 -18.33 -23.53 -29.92
C ALA A 64 -18.78 -22.53 -31.01
N LYS A 65 -20.07 -22.36 -31.19
CA LYS A 65 -20.68 -21.39 -32.11
C LYS A 65 -21.63 -20.51 -31.34
N GLU A 66 -21.63 -19.20 -31.67
CA GLU A 66 -22.50 -18.18 -31.04
C GLU A 66 -22.46 -18.24 -29.50
N VAL A 67 -21.27 -18.41 -28.95
CA VAL A 67 -21.09 -18.40 -27.48
C VAL A 67 -21.41 -17.02 -26.92
N ILE A 68 -21.02 -15.98 -27.60
CA ILE A 68 -21.31 -14.59 -27.20
C ILE A 68 -22.06 -13.90 -28.32
N LYS A 69 -23.32 -13.50 -28.06
CA LYS A 69 -24.16 -12.81 -29.04
C LYS A 69 -23.95 -11.30 -29.11
N GLY A 70 -23.40 -10.72 -28.06
CA GLY A 70 -22.99 -9.32 -28.02
C GLY A 70 -21.48 -9.17 -28.23
N ASP A 71 -20.93 -8.15 -27.62
CA ASP A 71 -19.50 -7.83 -27.71
C ASP A 71 -18.67 -8.62 -26.70
N LEU A 72 -17.46 -9.01 -27.10
CA LEU A 72 -16.46 -9.59 -26.22
C LEU A 72 -15.39 -8.55 -25.90
N ASN A 73 -15.40 -8.06 -24.67
CA ASN A 73 -14.35 -7.20 -24.14
C ASN A 73 -13.49 -8.03 -23.16
N TYR A 74 -12.28 -8.39 -23.56
CA TYR A 74 -11.45 -9.21 -22.70
C TYR A 74 -10.03 -8.70 -22.54
N SER A 75 -9.46 -9.01 -21.39
CA SER A 75 -8.06 -8.74 -21.08
C SER A 75 -7.37 -10.05 -20.71
N SER A 76 -6.25 -10.36 -21.38
CA SER A 76 -5.42 -11.52 -21.09
C SER A 76 -3.94 -11.26 -21.43
N TYR A 77 -3.04 -12.20 -21.11
CA TYR A 77 -1.63 -12.09 -21.50
C TYR A 77 -1.41 -12.30 -23.00
N ASN A 78 -2.19 -13.18 -23.61
CA ASN A 78 -2.11 -13.47 -25.04
C ASN A 78 -3.47 -13.24 -25.67
N GLU A 79 -3.46 -12.80 -26.91
CA GLU A 79 -4.65 -12.77 -27.73
C GLU A 79 -5.11 -14.20 -28.02
N VAL A 80 -6.41 -14.44 -27.92
CA VAL A 80 -7.00 -15.76 -28.17
C VAL A 80 -7.43 -15.83 -29.63
N GLU A 81 -6.98 -16.84 -30.34
CA GLU A 81 -7.50 -17.14 -31.69
C GLU A 81 -8.94 -17.62 -31.55
N LEU A 82 -9.86 -16.89 -32.15
CA LEU A 82 -11.30 -17.17 -32.13
C LEU A 82 -11.72 -17.75 -33.47
N ASP A 83 -12.43 -18.87 -33.43
CA ASP A 83 -13.06 -19.42 -34.62
C ASP A 83 -14.18 -18.48 -35.11
N GLU A 84 -14.41 -18.47 -36.41
CA GLU A 84 -15.47 -17.68 -37.02
C GLU A 84 -16.84 -18.05 -36.42
N GLY A 85 -17.57 -17.03 -35.92
CA GLY A 85 -18.92 -17.19 -35.38
C GLY A 85 -19.00 -17.55 -33.90
N VAL A 86 -17.88 -17.57 -33.15
CA VAL A 86 -17.91 -17.74 -31.71
C VAL A 86 -18.49 -16.47 -31.02
N VAL A 87 -18.17 -15.28 -31.53
CA VAL A 87 -18.66 -13.99 -31.10
C VAL A 87 -19.42 -13.32 -32.24
N SER A 88 -20.65 -12.87 -32.00
CA SER A 88 -21.45 -12.19 -33.03
C SER A 88 -21.22 -10.68 -33.11
N GLY A 89 -20.76 -10.08 -32.01
CA GLY A 89 -20.46 -8.65 -31.91
C GLY A 89 -18.98 -8.34 -32.14
N GLU A 90 -18.54 -7.21 -31.63
CA GLU A 90 -17.15 -6.76 -31.71
C GLU A 90 -16.27 -7.48 -30.67
N VAL A 91 -15.02 -7.79 -31.07
CA VAL A 91 -14.02 -8.36 -30.17
C VAL A 91 -12.98 -7.31 -29.83
N ASN A 92 -12.95 -6.90 -28.58
CA ASN A 92 -12.03 -5.91 -28.06
C ASN A 92 -11.02 -6.57 -27.11
N PHE A 93 -9.80 -6.80 -27.59
CA PHE A 93 -8.71 -7.34 -26.80
C PHE A 93 -7.88 -6.25 -26.18
N LYS A 94 -7.58 -6.40 -24.90
CA LYS A 94 -6.60 -5.58 -24.18
C LYS A 94 -5.56 -6.49 -23.55
N GLN A 95 -4.35 -6.42 -24.07
CA GLN A 95 -3.25 -7.19 -23.49
C GLN A 95 -2.97 -6.72 -22.05
N PHE A 96 -2.84 -7.69 -21.13
CA PHE A 96 -2.23 -7.36 -19.85
C PHE A 96 -0.81 -6.88 -20.13
N GLU A 97 -0.52 -5.66 -19.73
CA GLU A 97 0.87 -5.26 -19.68
C GLU A 97 1.61 -6.25 -18.78
N ASN A 98 2.44 -7.08 -19.40
CA ASN A 98 3.40 -7.88 -18.67
C ASN A 98 4.35 -6.89 -17.97
N SER A 99 3.93 -6.40 -16.81
CA SER A 99 4.81 -5.68 -15.90
C SER A 99 5.79 -6.67 -15.23
N VAL A 100 6.36 -7.59 -16.00
CA VAL A 100 7.63 -8.20 -15.61
C VAL A 100 8.63 -7.07 -15.73
N GLN A 101 8.64 -6.21 -14.71
CA GLN A 101 9.66 -5.18 -14.62
C GLN A 101 10.99 -5.88 -14.78
N SER A 102 11.74 -5.48 -15.79
CA SER A 102 13.11 -5.99 -15.96
C SER A 102 13.81 -5.91 -14.60
N ILE A 103 14.58 -6.92 -14.25
CA ILE A 103 15.39 -6.92 -13.03
C ILE A 103 16.16 -5.60 -12.90
N GLY A 104 16.64 -5.06 -14.04
CA GLY A 104 17.26 -3.75 -14.10
C GLY A 104 16.35 -2.61 -13.64
N THR A 105 15.08 -2.60 -14.04
CA THR A 105 14.10 -1.58 -13.61
C THR A 105 13.79 -1.70 -12.12
N ILE A 106 13.67 -2.93 -11.60
CA ILE A 106 13.46 -3.18 -10.17
C ILE A 106 14.64 -2.65 -9.37
N VAL A 107 15.87 -3.00 -9.77
CA VAL A 107 17.10 -2.53 -9.11
C VAL A 107 17.20 -1.00 -9.16
N LEU A 108 16.92 -0.40 -10.32
CA LEU A 108 16.94 1.06 -10.48
C LEU A 108 15.94 1.74 -9.53
N ASN A 109 14.73 1.23 -9.43
CA ASN A 109 13.70 1.74 -8.52
C ASN A 109 14.10 1.61 -7.05
N ILE A 110 14.75 0.49 -6.68
CA ILE A 110 15.28 0.28 -5.33
C ILE A 110 16.36 1.33 -5.02
N VAL A 111 17.33 1.51 -5.92
CA VAL A 111 18.43 2.47 -5.75
C VAL A 111 17.88 3.89 -5.70
N TYR A 112 16.99 4.27 -6.62
CA TYR A 112 16.38 5.59 -6.65
C TYR A 112 15.63 5.90 -5.34
N SER A 113 14.77 4.99 -4.88
CA SER A 113 14.02 5.21 -3.64
C SER A 113 14.92 5.27 -2.40
N ALA A 114 16.00 4.46 -2.37
CA ALA A 114 16.98 4.50 -1.29
C ALA A 114 17.71 5.86 -1.26
N VAL A 115 18.15 6.37 -2.41
CA VAL A 115 18.82 7.68 -2.52
C VAL A 115 17.89 8.81 -2.08
N VAL A 116 16.66 8.85 -2.60
CA VAL A 116 15.67 9.88 -2.22
C VAL A 116 15.39 9.82 -0.71
N SER A 117 15.19 8.63 -0.15
CA SER A 117 14.96 8.45 1.28
C SER A 117 16.16 8.88 2.14
N LEU A 118 17.38 8.59 1.70
CA LEU A 118 18.60 9.02 2.39
C LEU A 118 18.72 10.55 2.38
N VAL A 119 18.53 11.20 1.23
CA VAL A 119 18.59 12.67 1.11
C VAL A 119 17.57 13.33 2.03
N PHE A 120 16.33 12.84 2.00
CA PHE A 120 15.26 13.34 2.88
C PHE A 120 15.57 13.12 4.36
N SER A 121 16.11 11.95 4.71
CA SER A 121 16.51 11.63 6.08
C SER A 121 17.66 12.49 6.57
N VAL A 122 18.67 12.76 5.73
CA VAL A 122 19.75 13.70 6.06
C VAL A 122 19.19 15.08 6.38
N ALA A 123 18.27 15.59 5.56
CA ALA A 123 17.63 16.89 5.82
C ALA A 123 16.92 16.91 7.18
N ILE A 124 16.12 15.88 7.50
CA ILE A 124 15.43 15.79 8.81
C ILE A 124 16.43 15.70 9.96
N ILE A 125 17.49 14.91 9.83
CA ILE A 125 18.54 14.76 10.85
C ILE A 125 19.21 16.11 11.10
N LEU A 126 19.61 16.83 10.05
CA LEU A 126 20.24 18.16 10.18
C LEU A 126 19.32 19.18 10.83
N VAL A 127 18.05 19.23 10.39
CA VAL A 127 17.04 20.11 11.00
C VAL A 127 16.86 19.75 12.49
N SER A 128 16.78 18.48 12.84
CA SER A 128 16.61 18.03 14.23
C SER A 128 17.82 18.38 15.10
N LEU A 129 19.03 18.26 14.59
CA LEU A 129 20.26 18.61 15.28
C LEU A 129 20.36 20.13 15.53
N TRP A 130 19.87 20.92 14.57
CA TRP A 130 19.88 22.38 14.69
C TRP A 130 18.81 22.91 15.66
N PHE A 131 17.54 22.48 15.48
CA PHE A 131 16.40 22.97 16.26
C PHE A 131 16.20 22.28 17.62
N ALA A 132 16.68 21.05 17.77
CA ALA A 132 16.45 20.23 18.95
C ALA A 132 17.67 19.35 19.29
N PRO A 133 18.83 19.89 19.66
CA PRO A 133 20.06 19.14 19.87
C PRO A 133 19.94 18.04 20.93
N LYS A 134 19.07 18.20 21.93
CA LYS A 134 18.78 17.18 22.96
C LYS A 134 17.78 16.11 22.51
N PHE A 135 17.27 16.22 21.26
CA PHE A 135 16.29 15.26 20.73
C PHE A 135 16.86 13.85 20.67
N LYS A 136 18.10 13.68 20.20
CA LYS A 136 18.75 12.37 20.03
C LYS A 136 18.78 11.57 21.34
N ASP A 137 19.16 12.22 22.47
CA ASP A 137 19.33 11.54 23.75
C ASP A 137 17.98 11.12 24.34
N ARG A 138 16.98 12.01 24.24
CA ARG A 138 15.60 11.71 24.66
C ARG A 138 14.96 10.64 23.81
N ALA A 139 15.16 10.67 22.50
CA ALA A 139 14.62 9.68 21.57
C ALA A 139 15.21 8.29 21.83
N ALA A 140 16.52 8.21 22.10
CA ALA A 140 17.18 6.98 22.54
C ALA A 140 16.59 6.43 23.85
N GLU A 141 16.36 7.30 24.84
CA GLU A 141 15.75 6.91 26.12
C GLU A 141 14.31 6.40 25.94
N ILE A 142 13.51 7.04 25.08
CA ILE A 142 12.14 6.62 24.81
C ILE A 142 12.12 5.22 24.18
N VAL A 143 12.99 4.95 23.21
CA VAL A 143 13.09 3.61 22.58
C VAL A 143 13.56 2.57 23.60
N GLU A 144 14.52 2.91 24.44
CA GLU A 144 15.05 1.97 25.43
C GLU A 144 14.05 1.63 26.54
N LYS A 145 13.30 2.62 27.06
CA LYS A 145 12.48 2.44 28.26
C LYS A 145 10.98 2.50 28.04
N LYS A 146 10.49 3.12 26.94
CA LYS A 146 9.09 3.45 26.71
C LYS A 146 8.60 3.08 25.30
N ASN A 147 9.21 2.09 24.69
CA ASN A 147 8.90 1.69 23.31
C ASN A 147 7.41 1.35 23.09
N LEU A 148 6.80 0.60 24.02
CA LEU A 148 5.38 0.27 23.97
C LEU A 148 4.48 1.50 24.09
N SER A 149 4.85 2.45 24.97
CA SER A 149 4.14 3.72 25.10
C SER A 149 4.27 4.56 23.82
N ALA A 150 5.45 4.60 23.21
CA ALA A 150 5.66 5.28 21.93
C ALA A 150 4.78 4.67 20.83
N PHE A 151 4.69 3.35 20.74
CA PHE A 151 3.79 2.68 19.80
C PHE A 151 2.32 3.07 20.05
N GLY A 152 1.84 3.02 21.29
CA GLY A 152 0.47 3.39 21.66
C GLY A 152 0.14 4.85 21.32
N PHE A 153 1.01 5.79 21.68
CA PHE A 153 0.83 7.20 21.33
C PHE A 153 0.89 7.44 19.83
N GLY A 154 1.74 6.72 19.11
CA GLY A 154 1.82 6.80 17.66
C GLY A 154 0.53 6.35 16.98
N LEU A 155 -0.05 5.22 17.42
CA LEU A 155 -1.36 4.74 16.95
C LEU A 155 -2.46 5.76 17.24
N LEU A 156 -2.51 6.29 18.45
CA LEU A 156 -3.50 7.30 18.86
C LEU A 156 -3.43 8.54 17.96
N VAL A 157 -2.24 9.05 17.70
CA VAL A 157 -2.05 10.26 16.88
C VAL A 157 -2.37 9.97 15.40
N PHE A 158 -1.96 8.82 14.90
CA PHE A 158 -2.22 8.44 13.50
C PHE A 158 -3.72 8.25 13.25
N PHE A 159 -4.35 7.34 13.96
CA PHE A 159 -5.78 7.05 13.76
C PHE A 159 -6.67 8.15 14.33
N GLY A 160 -6.33 8.71 15.48
CA GLY A 160 -7.08 9.82 16.08
C GLY A 160 -7.01 11.09 15.23
N GLY A 161 -5.87 11.39 14.63
CA GLY A 161 -5.71 12.50 13.69
C GLY A 161 -6.56 12.35 12.43
N ILE A 162 -6.57 11.14 11.84
CA ILE A 162 -7.42 10.84 10.68
C ILE A 162 -8.91 10.92 11.07
N LEU A 163 -9.29 10.36 12.22
CA LEU A 163 -10.66 10.40 12.69
C LEU A 163 -11.12 11.84 12.97
N ALA A 164 -10.30 12.65 13.62
CA ALA A 164 -10.59 14.07 13.86
C ALA A 164 -10.77 14.84 12.55
N ALA A 165 -9.92 14.57 11.56
CA ALA A 165 -10.02 15.17 10.23
C ALA A 165 -11.32 14.74 9.51
N LEU A 166 -11.70 13.47 9.59
CA LEU A 166 -12.97 12.97 9.03
C LEU A 166 -14.18 13.62 9.70
N ILE A 167 -14.16 13.78 11.02
CA ILE A 167 -15.21 14.49 11.76
C ILE A 167 -15.33 15.93 11.26
N LEU A 168 -14.20 16.64 11.11
CA LEU A 168 -14.21 18.01 10.58
C LEU A 168 -14.73 18.06 9.14
N LEU A 169 -14.37 17.11 8.29
CA LEU A 169 -14.86 17.03 6.92
C LEU A 169 -16.38 16.79 6.84
N LEU A 170 -16.93 15.94 7.71
CA LEU A 170 -18.33 15.53 7.67
C LEU A 170 -19.26 16.55 8.34
N PHE A 171 -18.83 17.15 9.45
CA PHE A 171 -19.70 18.00 10.28
C PHE A 171 -19.56 19.50 10.04
N THR A 172 -18.56 19.93 9.26
CA THR A 172 -18.36 21.37 9.00
C THR A 172 -18.40 21.66 7.49
N TYR A 173 -19.53 22.15 7.01
CA TYR A 173 -19.65 22.65 5.64
C TYR A 173 -18.75 23.90 5.43
N GLY A 174 -17.97 23.94 4.36
CA GLY A 174 -17.17 25.09 3.99
C GLY A 174 -15.80 25.17 4.69
N PHE A 175 -15.61 26.09 5.62
CA PHE A 175 -14.31 26.35 6.28
C PHE A 175 -13.71 25.14 7.01
N GLY A 176 -14.54 24.31 7.61
CA GLY A 176 -14.06 23.12 8.33
C GLY A 176 -13.51 22.03 7.42
N ALA A 177 -14.02 21.92 6.20
CA ALA A 177 -13.48 20.97 5.22
C ALA A 177 -12.01 21.29 4.89
N SER A 178 -11.66 22.57 4.71
CA SER A 178 -10.30 23.02 4.47
C SER A 178 -9.37 22.70 5.64
N ILE A 179 -9.83 22.89 6.88
CA ILE A 179 -9.08 22.55 8.10
C ILE A 179 -8.88 21.04 8.21
N GLY A 180 -9.92 20.24 7.88
CA GLY A 180 -9.83 18.78 7.87
C GLY A 180 -8.78 18.28 6.87
N VAL A 181 -8.78 18.80 5.64
CA VAL A 181 -7.77 18.45 4.62
C VAL A 181 -6.35 18.83 5.09
N PHE A 182 -6.20 20.02 5.68
CA PHE A 182 -4.91 20.47 6.22
C PHE A 182 -4.42 19.57 7.36
N LEU A 183 -5.31 19.14 8.25
CA LEU A 183 -5.00 18.21 9.33
C LEU A 183 -4.54 16.85 8.79
N VAL A 184 -5.23 16.31 7.79
CA VAL A 184 -4.79 15.06 7.10
C VAL A 184 -3.39 15.24 6.53
N ALA A 185 -3.13 16.34 5.84
CA ALA A 185 -1.82 16.61 5.26
C ALA A 185 -0.72 16.64 6.34
N ILE A 186 -0.96 17.29 7.49
CA ILE A 186 -0.02 17.33 8.63
C ILE A 186 0.23 15.90 9.16
N VAL A 187 -0.81 15.09 9.35
CA VAL A 187 -0.68 13.71 9.85
C VAL A 187 0.13 12.86 8.88
N ILE A 188 -0.14 12.98 7.59
CA ILE A 188 0.61 12.26 6.54
C ILE A 188 2.08 12.70 6.51
N MET A 189 2.35 14.00 6.55
CA MET A 189 3.73 14.53 6.58
C MET A 189 4.48 14.07 7.84
N ALA A 190 3.84 14.11 9.00
CA ALA A 190 4.41 13.62 10.24
C ALA A 190 4.67 12.10 10.18
N TYR A 191 3.77 11.32 9.56
CA TYR A 191 3.95 9.89 9.35
C TYR A 191 5.13 9.59 8.41
N ILE A 192 5.29 10.33 7.31
CA ILE A 192 6.42 10.16 6.39
C ILE A 192 7.75 10.47 7.10
N ALA A 193 7.80 11.54 7.87
CA ALA A 193 8.99 11.92 8.63
C ALA A 193 9.30 10.94 9.78
N SER A 194 8.31 10.28 10.32
CA SER A 194 8.42 9.46 11.53
C SER A 194 9.32 8.23 11.37
N SER A 195 9.41 7.65 10.17
CA SER A 195 10.34 6.55 9.88
C SER A 195 11.81 6.97 10.06
N THR A 196 12.13 8.20 9.66
CA THR A 196 13.46 8.80 9.91
C THR A 196 13.68 9.05 11.40
N VAL A 197 12.67 9.53 12.12
CA VAL A 197 12.74 9.74 13.58
C VAL A 197 12.98 8.43 14.32
N PHE A 198 12.31 7.36 13.93
CA PHE A 198 12.59 6.02 14.46
C PHE A 198 14.05 5.61 14.20
N SER A 199 14.53 5.79 12.98
CA SER A 199 15.90 5.46 12.59
C SER A 199 16.93 6.29 13.39
N MET A 200 16.68 7.59 13.60
CA MET A 200 17.48 8.46 14.46
C MET A 200 17.52 7.94 15.90
N SER A 201 16.40 7.50 16.42
CA SER A 201 16.29 7.00 17.80
C SER A 201 17.08 5.71 17.99
N ILE A 202 17.02 4.79 17.03
CA ILE A 202 17.83 3.56 17.03
C ILE A 202 19.33 3.90 16.84
N GLY A 203 19.66 4.80 15.92
CA GLY A 203 21.04 5.24 15.71
C GLY A 203 21.63 5.87 16.97
N ALA A 204 20.87 6.68 17.68
CA ALA A 204 21.28 7.28 18.97
C ALA A 204 21.45 6.22 20.07
N LEU A 205 20.57 5.20 20.11
CA LEU A 205 20.68 4.10 21.05
C LEU A 205 21.96 3.27 20.80
N ILE A 206 22.27 2.99 19.53
CA ILE A 206 23.49 2.28 19.14
C ILE A 206 24.72 3.10 19.52
N ALA A 207 24.76 4.39 19.17
CA ALA A 207 25.87 5.29 19.53
C ALA A 207 26.10 5.34 21.04
N LYS A 208 25.04 5.40 21.85
CA LYS A 208 25.08 5.34 23.31
C LYS A 208 25.68 4.02 23.82
N LYS A 209 25.26 2.87 23.23
CA LYS A 209 25.81 1.55 23.62
C LYS A 209 27.29 1.40 23.31
N ILE A 210 27.77 2.01 22.23
CA ILE A 210 29.20 2.03 21.85
C ILE A 210 29.98 3.08 22.66
N LYS A 211 29.31 3.83 23.54
CA LYS A 211 29.90 4.92 24.35
C LYS A 211 30.55 6.02 23.48
N SER A 212 30.00 6.29 22.30
CA SER A 212 30.50 7.30 21.39
C SER A 212 29.62 8.56 21.41
N GLU A 213 30.23 9.68 21.76
CA GLU A 213 29.55 11.00 21.73
C GLU A 213 29.65 11.71 20.38
N LYS A 214 30.43 11.14 19.42
CA LYS A 214 30.65 11.76 18.11
C LYS A 214 29.36 11.82 17.30
N ILE A 215 28.94 13.02 16.89
CA ILE A 215 27.76 13.24 16.05
C ILE A 215 27.82 12.44 14.75
N GLY A 216 29.00 12.33 14.13
CA GLY A 216 29.17 11.56 12.89
C GLY A 216 28.81 10.08 13.03
N ILE A 217 29.15 9.45 14.18
CA ILE A 217 28.81 8.06 14.46
C ILE A 217 27.28 7.89 14.62
N TYR A 218 26.65 8.82 15.34
CA TYR A 218 25.19 8.84 15.45
C TYR A 218 24.50 8.96 14.09
N VAL A 219 24.94 9.91 13.26
CA VAL A 219 24.38 10.12 11.91
C VAL A 219 24.57 8.88 11.04
N LEU A 220 25.77 8.28 11.08
CA LEU A 220 26.08 7.06 10.33
C LEU A 220 25.11 5.94 10.69
N PHE A 221 24.92 5.64 11.98
CA PHE A 221 24.00 4.57 12.38
C PHE A 221 22.55 4.92 12.08
N ALA A 222 22.13 6.16 12.21
CA ALA A 222 20.78 6.58 11.81
C ALA A 222 20.53 6.32 10.33
N LEU A 223 21.48 6.67 9.45
CA LEU A 223 21.37 6.44 8.01
C LEU A 223 21.44 4.94 7.65
N LEU A 224 22.24 4.15 8.36
CA LEU A 224 22.25 2.68 8.18
C LEU A 224 20.89 2.06 8.52
N VAL A 225 20.23 2.53 9.58
CA VAL A 225 18.87 2.07 9.92
C VAL A 225 17.85 2.51 8.87
N VAL A 226 17.95 3.74 8.34
CA VAL A 226 17.11 4.18 7.20
C VAL A 226 17.28 3.25 6.01
N LEU A 227 18.52 2.94 5.65
CA LEU A 227 18.81 2.05 4.52
C LEU A 227 18.25 0.64 4.77
N ALA A 228 18.46 0.10 5.97
CA ALA A 228 17.93 -1.21 6.35
C ALA A 228 16.40 -1.26 6.26
N LEU A 229 15.69 -0.24 6.78
CA LEU A 229 14.22 -0.14 6.66
C LEU A 229 13.76 -0.02 5.20
N ASN A 230 14.52 0.68 4.36
CA ASN A 230 14.20 0.75 2.93
C ASN A 230 14.35 -0.62 2.26
N LEU A 231 15.44 -1.33 2.50
CA LEU A 231 15.67 -2.67 1.95
C LEU A 231 14.62 -3.67 2.44
N ILE A 232 14.32 -3.68 3.74
CA ILE A 232 13.26 -4.52 4.32
C ILE A 232 11.91 -4.22 3.65
N GLY A 233 11.64 -2.96 3.30
CA GLY A 233 10.40 -2.55 2.65
C GLY A 233 10.12 -3.21 1.30
N TYR A 234 11.13 -3.76 0.65
CA TYR A 234 10.98 -4.51 -0.61
C TYR A 234 10.66 -5.99 -0.41
N ILE A 235 10.71 -6.49 0.83
CA ILE A 235 10.31 -7.88 1.11
C ILE A 235 8.78 -7.96 1.02
N PRO A 236 8.23 -8.77 0.09
CA PRO A 236 6.79 -8.93 -0.05
C PRO A 236 6.15 -9.37 1.27
N TYR A 237 4.94 -8.87 1.56
CA TYR A 237 4.12 -9.18 2.74
C TYR A 237 4.70 -8.74 4.09
N ILE A 238 6.01 -8.71 4.29
CA ILE A 238 6.68 -8.43 5.58
C ILE A 238 7.16 -6.97 5.65
N GLY A 239 7.66 -6.44 4.55
CA GLY A 239 8.28 -5.11 4.52
C GLY A 239 7.32 -3.97 4.86
N GLY A 240 6.09 -4.01 4.35
CA GLY A 240 5.05 -3.03 4.65
C GLY A 240 4.70 -2.95 6.14
N PRO A 241 4.32 -4.06 6.80
CA PRO A 241 4.06 -4.10 8.24
C PRO A 241 5.23 -3.60 9.10
N ILE A 242 6.48 -4.00 8.79
CA ILE A 242 7.65 -3.54 9.55
C ILE A 242 7.84 -2.02 9.41
N LYS A 243 7.76 -1.47 8.19
CA LYS A 243 7.84 -0.02 7.97
C LYS A 243 6.71 0.72 8.67
N PHE A 244 5.50 0.19 8.63
CA PHE A 244 4.35 0.76 9.33
C PHE A 244 4.60 0.84 10.84
N ILE A 245 5.01 -0.25 11.47
CA ILE A 245 5.32 -0.28 12.91
C ILE A 245 6.44 0.72 13.25
N ALA A 246 7.53 0.74 12.47
CA ALA A 246 8.63 1.68 12.66
C ALA A 246 8.16 3.14 12.57
N SER A 247 7.30 3.46 11.60
CA SER A 247 6.73 4.80 11.45
C SER A 247 5.79 5.16 12.59
N ILE A 248 4.95 4.25 13.05
CA ILE A 248 4.06 4.48 14.21
C ILE A 248 4.86 4.74 15.47
N VAL A 249 5.91 3.95 15.75
CA VAL A 249 6.80 4.19 16.90
C VAL A 249 7.51 5.55 16.77
N GLY A 250 8.02 5.88 15.58
CA GLY A 250 8.65 7.16 15.31
C GLY A 250 7.71 8.35 15.55
N LEU A 251 6.44 8.23 15.13
CA LEU A 251 5.40 9.24 15.39
C LEU A 251 5.15 9.41 16.88
N GLY A 252 5.07 8.32 17.64
CA GLY A 252 4.92 8.37 19.09
C GLY A 252 6.13 9.00 19.80
N ILE A 253 7.34 8.74 19.31
CA ILE A 253 8.56 9.39 19.85
C ILE A 253 8.49 10.90 19.65
N LEU A 254 8.05 11.38 18.47
CA LEU A 254 7.83 12.81 18.21
C LEU A 254 6.86 13.40 19.22
N CYS A 255 5.72 12.75 19.45
CA CYS A 255 4.68 13.24 20.36
C CYS A 255 5.14 13.28 21.81
N ILE A 256 5.76 12.21 22.30
CA ILE A 256 6.28 12.16 23.68
C ILE A 256 7.37 13.22 23.89
N ASN A 257 8.24 13.42 22.90
CA ASN A 257 9.29 14.42 22.99
C ASN A 257 8.73 15.85 22.97
N ALA A 258 7.71 16.11 22.14
CA ALA A 258 7.01 17.40 22.10
C ALA A 258 6.29 17.70 23.44
N TYR A 259 5.64 16.70 24.04
CA TYR A 259 4.99 16.83 25.32
C TYR A 259 5.97 17.17 26.45
N LYS A 260 7.07 16.41 26.58
CA LYS A 260 8.13 16.69 27.59
C LYS A 260 8.80 18.06 27.41
N ARG A 261 8.87 18.58 26.19
CA ARG A 261 9.39 19.93 25.93
C ARG A 261 8.47 21.02 26.53
N LYS A 262 7.15 20.79 26.49
CA LYS A 262 6.16 21.70 27.05
C LYS A 262 6.29 21.81 28.56
N ASP A 263 6.54 20.71 29.28
CA ASP A 263 6.73 20.68 30.72
C ASP A 263 7.96 21.51 31.16
N LEU A 264 9.04 21.42 30.37
CA LEU A 264 10.25 22.21 30.61
C LEU A 264 10.07 23.75 30.40
N VAL A 265 9.17 24.10 29.45
CA VAL A 265 8.86 25.53 29.16
C VAL A 265 7.84 26.09 30.18
N SER A 266 6.97 25.23 30.72
CA SER A 266 5.94 25.63 31.69
C SER A 266 6.42 25.67 33.13
N GLY A 267 7.69 25.38 33.41
CA GLY A 267 8.27 25.47 34.76
C GLY A 267 7.75 24.47 35.79
N LYS A 268 7.00 23.45 35.36
CA LYS A 268 6.57 22.31 36.18
C LYS A 268 7.67 21.25 36.21
N THR A 269 8.66 21.47 37.05
CA THR A 269 9.59 20.42 37.53
C THR A 269 8.96 19.79 38.76
N GLU A 270 8.54 18.53 38.70
CA GLU A 270 8.45 17.66 39.86
C GLU A 270 9.83 17.19 40.29
#